data_641a41ccfed71865c058e9a05b6f7108
#
_entry.id   641a41ccfed71865c058e9a05b6f7108
#
_cell.length_a   1.000
_cell.length_b   1.000
_cell.length_c   1.000
_cell.angle_alpha   90.00
_cell.angle_beta   90.00
_cell.angle_gamma   90.00
#
_symmetry.space_group_name_H-M   'P 1'
#
loop_
_entity.id
_entity.type
_entity.pdbx_description
1 polymer ?
#
loop_
_entity_poly.entity_id
_entity_poly.type
_entity_poly.pdbx_seq_one_letter_code
_entity_poly.pdbx_strand_id
1 'polypeptide(L)'
;MKHFLFSLLAIATLAACSKNDDDNNNNGGGNGNGGTTSTTVTSTTQTPTVKVERMISFGQNGKHTYEVIAHYENGKITSFSERELINGVQTGTTQISTIKYDAQGRIQERKEAQEDGSIDRENKTETFFYDGSGNLERKEITYPMKPERNGTIVYEYESGKLKKITYSGTLRGVPLQKRYEIKTFNYTNNSITVNIKEYNTNAQEVIEDSSVSTSTTIYTLSNGNVVKKEETRKDGKTVTTFKHDNAKTVWSLRPFIIQPEYFDENDVNKNNITSKEVISTYSDNGQTDTYKSTYRYEYEYTPEGYPKTIKEFRNDTLEGIKEYEY
;
A
#
# COMPACT_ATOMS: atom_id res chain seq x y z
N MET A 1 -14.13 16.01 -16.96
CA MET A 1 -14.27 14.95 -15.98
C MET A 1 -12.87 14.63 -15.49
N LYS A 2 -12.51 15.04 -14.27
CA LYS A 2 -11.22 14.75 -13.65
C LYS A 2 -11.37 13.38 -13.00
N HIS A 3 -10.74 12.37 -13.59
CA HIS A 3 -10.62 11.08 -12.96
C HIS A 3 -9.70 11.24 -11.74
N PHE A 4 -10.28 11.18 -10.55
CA PHE A 4 -9.52 10.94 -9.34
C PHE A 4 -9.05 9.49 -9.41
N LEU A 5 -7.79 9.30 -9.81
CA LEU A 5 -7.06 8.06 -9.57
C LEU A 5 -6.82 7.99 -8.06
N PHE A 6 -7.72 7.34 -7.34
CA PHE A 6 -7.41 6.86 -6.02
C PHE A 6 -6.41 5.71 -6.20
N SER A 7 -5.15 6.01 -5.94
CA SER A 7 -4.15 4.96 -5.78
C SER A 7 -4.57 4.15 -4.55
N LEU A 8 -5.13 2.96 -4.77
CA LEU A 8 -5.21 1.94 -3.73
C LEU A 8 -3.77 1.61 -3.36
N LEU A 9 -3.33 2.16 -2.27
CA LEU A 9 -1.98 1.98 -1.74
C LEU A 9 -1.90 0.60 -1.10
N ALA A 10 -1.06 -0.20 -1.60
CA ALA A 10 -0.93 -1.59 -1.25
C ALA A 10 0.40 -1.92 -0.62
N ILE A 11 0.39 -2.82 0.34
CA ILE A 11 1.50 -3.11 1.22
C ILE A 11 2.01 -4.52 1.00
N ALA A 12 3.32 -4.62 0.83
CA ALA A 12 4.05 -5.85 1.05
C ALA A 12 4.36 -5.98 2.54
N THR A 13 3.72 -6.91 3.23
CA THR A 13 4.21 -7.37 4.52
C THR A 13 5.50 -8.14 4.27
N LEU A 14 6.64 -7.53 4.59
CA LEU A 14 7.85 -8.26 4.83
C LEU A 14 7.58 -9.13 6.06
N ALA A 15 7.32 -10.42 5.84
CA ALA A 15 7.34 -11.41 6.90
C ALA A 15 8.78 -11.51 7.40
N ALA A 16 9.14 -10.65 8.35
CA ALA A 16 10.30 -10.87 9.19
C ALA A 16 9.97 -12.08 10.06
N CYS A 17 10.52 -13.24 9.74
CA CYS A 17 10.65 -14.35 10.68
C CYS A 17 11.50 -13.86 11.85
N SER A 18 10.87 -13.36 12.88
CA SER A 18 11.47 -13.20 14.19
C SER A 18 11.56 -14.61 14.78
N LYS A 19 12.75 -15.18 14.80
CA LYS A 19 13.06 -16.26 15.72
C LYS A 19 12.95 -15.69 17.12
N ASN A 20 11.99 -16.18 17.87
CA ASN A 20 12.01 -16.06 19.32
C ASN A 20 13.15 -16.93 19.85
N ASP A 21 14.23 -16.30 20.26
CA ASP A 21 15.17 -16.93 21.17
C ASP A 21 14.55 -16.82 22.58
N ASP A 22 13.88 -17.90 22.99
CA ASP A 22 13.47 -18.11 24.38
C ASP A 22 14.73 -18.44 25.20
N ASP A 23 15.29 -17.43 25.82
CA ASP A 23 16.24 -17.64 26.95
C ASP A 23 15.46 -18.07 28.19
N ASN A 24 15.33 -19.37 28.32
CA ASN A 24 14.80 -20.04 29.50
C ASN A 24 15.90 -20.07 30.58
N ASN A 25 15.88 -19.17 31.52
CA ASN A 25 16.70 -19.25 32.73
C ASN A 25 15.82 -19.75 33.89
N ASN A 26 15.88 -21.03 34.11
CA ASN A 26 15.21 -21.73 35.19
C ASN A 26 16.18 -21.87 36.39
N ASN A 27 15.85 -21.30 37.53
CA ASN A 27 16.38 -21.79 38.78
C ASN A 27 15.45 -21.49 39.97
N GLY A 28 15.10 -22.54 40.72
CA GLY A 28 14.68 -22.39 42.11
C GLY A 28 13.41 -23.13 42.52
N GLY A 29 13.57 -24.26 43.11
CA GLY A 29 12.59 -25.20 43.62
C GLY A 29 11.58 -24.71 44.66
N GLY A 30 10.53 -25.48 44.82
CA GLY A 30 9.49 -25.30 45.84
C GLY A 30 8.36 -26.30 45.70
N ASN A 31 8.36 -27.31 46.54
CA ASN A 31 7.41 -28.39 46.68
C ASN A 31 6.01 -27.86 47.15
N GLY A 32 4.91 -28.29 46.55
CA GLY A 32 3.56 -27.92 47.00
C GLY A 32 2.46 -28.62 46.21
N ASN A 33 1.95 -29.69 46.75
CA ASN A 33 0.85 -30.51 46.25
C ASN A 33 -0.48 -29.74 46.26
N GLY A 34 -1.22 -29.76 45.15
CA GLY A 34 -2.60 -29.18 45.06
C GLY A 34 -3.14 -29.27 43.66
N GLY A 35 -3.82 -30.39 43.34
CA GLY A 35 -4.49 -30.58 42.06
C GLY A 35 -5.64 -29.60 41.84
N THR A 36 -5.45 -28.72 40.89
CA THR A 36 -6.53 -28.00 40.24
C THR A 36 -6.27 -28.08 38.73
N THR A 37 -7.14 -28.83 38.06
CA THR A 37 -7.13 -28.93 36.59
C THR A 37 -7.47 -27.55 36.00
N SER A 38 -6.45 -26.73 35.79
CA SER A 38 -6.61 -25.49 35.05
C SER A 38 -6.66 -25.87 33.56
N THR A 39 -7.85 -25.88 33.02
CA THR A 39 -8.06 -25.89 31.56
C THR A 39 -7.55 -24.57 31.03
N THR A 40 -6.28 -24.56 30.60
CA THR A 40 -5.72 -23.43 29.85
C THR A 40 -6.45 -23.39 28.50
N VAL A 41 -7.50 -22.60 28.42
CA VAL A 41 -8.08 -22.22 27.14
C VAL A 41 -7.03 -21.35 26.45
N THR A 42 -6.24 -21.96 25.61
CA THR A 42 -5.35 -21.25 24.68
C THR A 42 -6.27 -20.59 23.64
N SER A 43 -6.76 -19.41 23.96
CA SER A 43 -7.42 -18.56 22.99
C SER A 43 -6.35 -18.15 21.96
N THR A 44 -6.21 -18.93 20.90
CA THR A 44 -5.53 -18.47 19.70
C THR A 44 -6.39 -17.35 19.11
N THR A 45 -6.14 -16.11 19.54
CA THR A 45 -6.74 -14.93 18.93
C THR A 45 -6.25 -14.87 17.49
N GLN A 46 -7.05 -15.41 16.58
CA GLN A 46 -6.78 -15.34 15.15
C GLN A 46 -6.77 -13.86 14.78
N THR A 47 -5.69 -13.42 14.11
CA THR A 47 -5.59 -12.04 13.59
C THR A 47 -6.80 -11.76 12.69
N PRO A 48 -7.60 -10.73 12.95
CA PRO A 48 -8.77 -10.44 12.14
C PRO A 48 -8.36 -10.08 10.71
N THR A 49 -9.23 -10.36 9.76
CA THR A 49 -9.08 -9.98 8.35
C THR A 49 -10.13 -8.95 7.98
N VAL A 50 -9.75 -7.95 7.20
CA VAL A 50 -10.69 -6.94 6.69
C VAL A 50 -11.58 -7.59 5.64
N LYS A 51 -12.89 -7.61 5.86
CA LYS A 51 -13.90 -8.12 4.92
C LYS A 51 -14.53 -7.03 4.09
N VAL A 52 -14.76 -5.86 4.69
CA VAL A 52 -15.31 -4.71 4.00
C VAL A 52 -14.52 -3.47 4.37
N GLU A 53 -14.17 -2.69 3.37
CA GLU A 53 -13.64 -1.35 3.52
C GLU A 53 -14.51 -0.37 2.76
N ARG A 54 -14.89 0.73 3.42
CA ARG A 54 -15.61 1.85 2.79
C ARG A 54 -14.79 3.11 2.93
N MET A 55 -14.62 3.82 1.82
CA MET A 55 -14.05 5.17 1.77
C MET A 55 -15.18 6.12 1.41
N ILE A 56 -15.51 7.03 2.31
CA ILE A 56 -16.62 7.96 2.19
C ILE A 56 -16.04 9.36 2.05
N SER A 57 -16.43 10.07 1.00
CA SER A 57 -16.12 11.49 0.79
C SER A 57 -17.38 12.30 0.59
N PHE A 58 -17.28 13.61 0.83
CA PHE A 58 -18.41 14.54 0.73
C PHE A 58 -18.09 15.55 -0.37
N GLY A 59 -18.80 15.48 -1.47
CA GLY A 59 -18.67 16.37 -2.63
C GLY A 59 -19.91 17.22 -2.86
N GLN A 60 -19.86 18.07 -3.90
CA GLN A 60 -21.01 18.92 -4.29
C GLN A 60 -22.25 18.11 -4.68
N ASN A 61 -22.07 16.87 -5.15
CA ASN A 61 -23.14 15.96 -5.54
C ASN A 61 -23.61 15.03 -4.42
N GLY A 62 -23.17 15.25 -3.18
CA GLY A 62 -23.54 14.48 -2.01
C GLY A 62 -22.47 13.54 -1.48
N LYS A 63 -22.90 12.47 -0.80
CA LYS A 63 -22.03 11.46 -0.20
C LYS A 63 -21.59 10.44 -1.26
N HIS A 64 -20.29 10.40 -1.53
CA HIS A 64 -19.66 9.36 -2.36
C HIS A 64 -19.10 8.28 -1.46
N THR A 65 -19.40 7.03 -1.77
CA THR A 65 -18.86 5.86 -1.06
C THR A 65 -18.20 4.94 -2.07
N TYR A 66 -16.91 4.68 -1.88
CA TYR A 66 -16.21 3.61 -2.56
C TYR A 66 -16.13 2.42 -1.60
N GLU A 67 -16.63 1.28 -2.03
CA GLU A 67 -16.70 0.07 -1.20
C GLU A 67 -15.90 -1.06 -1.83
N VAL A 68 -15.06 -1.69 -1.02
CA VAL A 68 -14.31 -2.89 -1.36
C VAL A 68 -14.79 -4.02 -0.45
N ILE A 69 -15.25 -5.12 -1.03
CA ILE A 69 -15.72 -6.31 -0.31
C ILE A 69 -14.81 -7.48 -0.65
N ALA A 70 -14.12 -8.02 0.35
CA ALA A 70 -13.22 -9.16 0.21
C ALA A 70 -13.95 -10.47 0.51
N HIS A 71 -13.77 -11.47 -0.35
CA HIS A 71 -14.32 -12.80 -0.22
C HIS A 71 -13.22 -13.80 0.13
N TYR A 72 -13.45 -14.58 1.19
CA TYR A 72 -12.49 -15.54 1.73
C TYR A 72 -13.00 -16.96 1.64
N GLU A 73 -12.12 -17.88 1.24
CA GLU A 73 -12.34 -19.32 1.32
C GLU A 73 -11.14 -19.97 2.02
N ASN A 74 -11.41 -20.79 3.02
CA ASN A 74 -10.36 -21.47 3.80
C ASN A 74 -9.27 -20.52 4.33
N GLY A 75 -9.65 -19.32 4.76
CA GLY A 75 -8.75 -18.31 5.31
C GLY A 75 -7.92 -17.55 4.26
N LYS A 76 -8.11 -17.81 2.97
CA LYS A 76 -7.47 -17.10 1.87
C LYS A 76 -8.49 -16.26 1.12
N ILE A 77 -8.11 -15.06 0.70
CA ILE A 77 -8.95 -14.24 -0.16
C ILE A 77 -8.99 -14.85 -1.56
N THR A 78 -10.18 -15.07 -2.11
CA THR A 78 -10.35 -15.62 -3.46
C THR A 78 -10.75 -14.56 -4.47
N SER A 79 -11.41 -13.51 -4.00
CA SER A 79 -11.78 -12.36 -4.82
C SER A 79 -12.06 -11.15 -3.95
N PHE A 80 -12.12 -9.99 -4.58
CA PHE A 80 -12.74 -8.80 -4.00
C PHE A 80 -13.52 -8.06 -5.07
N SER A 81 -14.60 -7.43 -4.64
CA SER A 81 -15.44 -6.58 -5.48
C SER A 81 -15.29 -5.12 -5.09
N GLU A 82 -15.30 -4.24 -6.07
CA GLU A 82 -15.17 -2.80 -5.91
C GLU A 82 -16.36 -2.13 -6.56
N ARG A 83 -17.02 -1.21 -5.84
CA ARG A 83 -18.15 -0.44 -6.37
C ARG A 83 -18.19 0.97 -5.83
N GLU A 84 -18.76 1.85 -6.61
CA GLU A 84 -19.01 3.23 -6.22
C GLU A 84 -20.50 3.46 -5.97
N LEU A 85 -20.83 4.19 -4.90
CA LEU A 85 -22.19 4.59 -4.58
C LEU A 85 -22.23 6.11 -4.39
N ILE A 86 -23.25 6.76 -4.98
CA ILE A 86 -23.57 8.16 -4.72
C ILE A 86 -24.88 8.22 -3.95
N ASN A 87 -24.85 8.80 -2.75
CA ASN A 87 -26.00 8.83 -1.82
C ASN A 87 -26.59 7.45 -1.56
N GLY A 88 -25.75 6.39 -1.51
CA GLY A 88 -26.18 5.01 -1.28
C GLY A 88 -26.69 4.27 -2.52
N VAL A 89 -26.75 4.92 -3.68
CA VAL A 89 -27.14 4.30 -4.95
C VAL A 89 -25.90 3.96 -5.75
N GLN A 90 -25.76 2.72 -6.19
CA GLN A 90 -24.64 2.26 -6.99
C GLN A 90 -24.59 3.00 -8.33
N THR A 91 -23.39 3.47 -8.70
CA THR A 91 -23.10 4.11 -9.98
C THR A 91 -22.08 3.28 -10.74
N GLY A 92 -22.40 2.96 -11.99
CA GLY A 92 -21.56 2.08 -12.81
C GLY A 92 -21.67 0.60 -12.45
N THR A 93 -20.76 -0.19 -13.03
CA THR A 93 -20.68 -1.63 -12.81
C THR A 93 -19.72 -1.95 -11.66
N THR A 94 -20.01 -3.02 -10.93
CA THR A 94 -19.07 -3.58 -9.94
C THR A 94 -17.86 -4.19 -10.67
N GLN A 95 -16.67 -3.81 -10.24
CA GLN A 95 -15.44 -4.45 -10.70
C GLN A 95 -15.10 -5.61 -9.76
N ILE A 96 -14.74 -6.76 -10.32
CA ILE A 96 -14.34 -7.94 -9.56
C ILE A 96 -12.88 -8.28 -9.88
N SER A 97 -12.09 -8.43 -8.84
CA SER A 97 -10.73 -8.98 -8.91
C SER A 97 -10.73 -10.40 -8.36
N THR A 98 -10.35 -11.37 -9.18
CA THR A 98 -10.15 -12.77 -8.75
C THR A 98 -8.68 -13.04 -8.50
N ILE A 99 -8.38 -13.88 -7.50
CA ILE A 99 -7.02 -14.20 -7.06
C ILE A 99 -6.77 -15.70 -7.22
N LYS A 100 -5.66 -16.04 -7.85
CA LYS A 100 -5.15 -17.41 -7.89
C LYS A 100 -3.84 -17.52 -7.12
N TYR A 101 -3.64 -18.67 -6.49
CA TYR A 101 -2.46 -19.00 -5.70
C TYR A 101 -1.63 -20.08 -6.38
N ASP A 102 -0.31 -20.02 -6.17
CA ASP A 102 0.61 -21.10 -6.53
C ASP A 102 0.54 -22.28 -5.52
N ALA A 103 1.31 -23.33 -5.77
CA ALA A 103 1.36 -24.50 -4.91
C ALA A 103 1.91 -24.22 -3.51
N GLN A 104 2.66 -23.13 -3.32
CA GLN A 104 3.19 -22.65 -2.04
C GLN A 104 2.20 -21.72 -1.32
N GLY A 105 1.07 -21.42 -1.94
CA GLY A 105 0.03 -20.56 -1.36
C GLY A 105 0.31 -19.07 -1.49
N ARG A 106 1.21 -18.65 -2.38
CA ARG A 106 1.48 -17.26 -2.72
C ARG A 106 0.59 -16.82 -3.88
N ILE A 107 0.24 -15.54 -3.96
CA ILE A 107 -0.58 -15.00 -5.07
C ILE A 107 0.20 -15.15 -6.38
N GLN A 108 -0.36 -15.91 -7.32
CA GLN A 108 0.21 -16.13 -8.65
C GLN A 108 -0.41 -15.21 -9.70
N GLU A 109 -1.70 -14.95 -9.60
CA GLU A 109 -2.45 -14.12 -10.55
C GLU A 109 -3.52 -13.31 -9.84
N ARG A 110 -3.70 -12.06 -10.26
CA ARG A 110 -4.88 -11.25 -9.98
C ARG A 110 -5.48 -10.80 -11.31
N LYS A 111 -6.76 -11.10 -11.53
CA LYS A 111 -7.47 -10.77 -12.77
C LYS A 111 -8.68 -9.90 -12.46
N GLU A 112 -8.78 -8.77 -13.12
CA GLU A 112 -9.90 -7.83 -13.05
C GLU A 112 -10.90 -8.06 -14.18
N ALA A 113 -12.19 -7.98 -13.87
CA ALA A 113 -13.31 -8.04 -14.82
C ALA A 113 -14.50 -7.27 -14.23
N GLN A 114 -15.50 -6.97 -15.04
CA GLN A 114 -16.79 -6.50 -14.57
C GLN A 114 -17.59 -7.67 -13.95
N GLU A 115 -18.61 -7.37 -13.14
CA GLU A 115 -19.44 -8.37 -12.47
C GLU A 115 -20.12 -9.35 -13.45
N ASP A 116 -20.50 -8.90 -14.65
CA ASP A 116 -21.06 -9.74 -15.71
C ASP A 116 -20.01 -10.57 -16.46
N GLY A 117 -18.74 -10.51 -16.05
CA GLY A 117 -17.61 -11.18 -16.67
C GLY A 117 -17.03 -10.45 -17.88
N SER A 118 -17.63 -9.34 -18.32
CA SER A 118 -17.07 -8.53 -19.39
C SER A 118 -15.76 -7.88 -18.99
N ILE A 119 -14.92 -7.54 -19.97
CA ILE A 119 -13.63 -6.89 -19.77
C ILE A 119 -13.70 -5.51 -20.42
N ASP A 120 -13.49 -4.48 -19.63
CA ASP A 120 -13.38 -3.11 -20.11
C ASP A 120 -11.91 -2.71 -20.38
N ARG A 121 -11.74 -1.47 -20.80
CA ARG A 121 -10.41 -0.93 -21.16
C ARG A 121 -9.46 -0.76 -20.00
N GLU A 122 -9.95 -0.71 -18.78
CA GLU A 122 -9.14 -0.48 -17.58
C GLU A 122 -8.85 -1.79 -16.83
N ASN A 123 -9.57 -2.87 -17.15
CA ASN A 123 -9.32 -4.18 -16.54
C ASN A 123 -7.95 -4.73 -16.95
N LYS A 124 -7.25 -5.28 -15.98
CA LYS A 124 -5.91 -5.84 -16.16
C LYS A 124 -5.81 -7.21 -15.52
N THR A 125 -4.79 -7.93 -15.94
CA THR A 125 -4.29 -9.14 -15.28
C THR A 125 -2.89 -8.85 -14.77
N GLU A 126 -2.62 -9.15 -13.51
CA GLU A 126 -1.30 -9.11 -12.90
C GLU A 126 -0.84 -10.54 -12.61
N THR A 127 0.34 -10.90 -13.11
CA THR A 127 0.97 -12.20 -12.88
C THR A 127 2.21 -11.99 -12.04
N PHE A 128 2.36 -12.77 -10.95
CA PHE A 128 3.40 -12.63 -9.95
C PHE A 128 4.39 -13.78 -10.03
N PHE A 129 5.67 -13.47 -10.05
CA PHE A 129 6.76 -14.44 -10.10
C PHE A 129 7.66 -14.24 -8.88
N TYR A 130 8.11 -15.34 -8.29
CA TYR A 130 8.88 -15.34 -7.06
C TYR A 130 10.22 -16.02 -7.25
N ASP A 131 11.25 -15.51 -6.58
CA ASP A 131 12.56 -16.13 -6.53
C ASP A 131 12.57 -17.42 -5.69
N GLY A 132 13.72 -18.13 -5.68
CA GLY A 132 13.89 -19.34 -4.90
C GLY A 132 13.80 -19.15 -3.38
N SER A 133 13.92 -17.92 -2.88
CA SER A 133 13.76 -17.54 -1.48
C SER A 133 12.33 -17.12 -1.13
N GLY A 134 11.44 -17.05 -2.11
CA GLY A 134 10.04 -16.66 -1.94
C GLY A 134 9.78 -15.16 -2.02
N ASN A 135 10.77 -14.35 -2.36
CA ASN A 135 10.55 -12.91 -2.59
C ASN A 135 9.90 -12.70 -3.96
N LEU A 136 9.04 -11.67 -4.07
CA LEU A 136 8.48 -11.26 -5.35
C LEU A 136 9.60 -10.73 -6.25
N GLU A 137 9.94 -11.48 -7.31
CA GLU A 137 11.00 -11.13 -8.24
C GLU A 137 10.50 -10.26 -9.40
N ARG A 138 9.29 -10.57 -9.90
CA ARG A 138 8.74 -9.90 -11.08
C ARG A 138 7.22 -9.90 -11.04
N LYS A 139 6.63 -8.82 -11.55
CA LYS A 139 5.20 -8.70 -11.83
C LYS A 139 4.99 -8.29 -13.28
N GLU A 140 4.14 -9.00 -13.99
CA GLU A 140 3.68 -8.63 -15.33
C GLU A 140 2.26 -8.09 -15.25
N ILE A 141 2.01 -6.97 -15.94
CA ILE A 141 0.72 -6.32 -16.01
C ILE A 141 0.28 -6.34 -17.46
N THR A 142 -0.87 -6.97 -17.73
CA THR A 142 -1.45 -7.05 -19.07
C THR A 142 -2.83 -6.43 -19.09
N TYR A 143 -3.10 -5.61 -20.09
CA TYR A 143 -4.41 -5.01 -20.38
C TYR A 143 -4.97 -5.64 -21.64
N PRO A 144 -5.95 -6.56 -21.54
CA PRO A 144 -6.47 -7.28 -22.71
C PRO A 144 -7.01 -6.38 -23.82
N MET A 145 -7.63 -5.26 -23.41
CA MET A 145 -8.23 -4.27 -24.33
C MET A 145 -7.28 -3.13 -24.72
N LYS A 146 -6.09 -3.07 -24.10
CA LYS A 146 -5.08 -2.01 -24.32
C LYS A 146 -3.67 -2.59 -24.15
N PRO A 147 -3.26 -3.50 -25.02
CA PRO A 147 -1.94 -4.16 -24.92
C PRO A 147 -0.77 -3.17 -24.97
N GLU A 148 -0.98 -1.99 -25.54
CA GLU A 148 -0.02 -0.88 -25.51
C GLU A 148 0.22 -0.31 -24.09
N ARG A 149 -0.55 -0.74 -23.09
CA ARG A 149 -0.34 -0.37 -21.67
C ARG A 149 0.34 -1.46 -20.86
N ASN A 150 0.66 -2.58 -21.48
CA ASN A 150 1.35 -3.67 -20.79
C ASN A 150 2.67 -3.20 -20.20
N GLY A 151 3.02 -3.77 -19.07
CA GLY A 151 4.23 -3.40 -18.35
C GLY A 151 4.78 -4.54 -17.51
N THR A 152 6.02 -4.38 -17.11
CA THR A 152 6.74 -5.31 -16.24
C THR A 152 7.38 -4.54 -15.10
N ILE A 153 7.31 -5.12 -13.90
CA ILE A 153 7.99 -4.61 -12.72
C ILE A 153 8.94 -5.69 -12.23
N VAL A 154 10.20 -5.33 -12.04
CA VAL A 154 11.25 -6.21 -11.52
C VAL A 154 11.68 -5.70 -10.15
N TYR A 155 11.83 -6.61 -9.21
CA TYR A 155 12.21 -6.32 -7.81
C TYR A 155 13.55 -7.00 -7.51
N GLU A 156 14.48 -6.24 -6.96
CA GLU A 156 15.79 -6.74 -6.53
C GLU A 156 15.91 -6.58 -5.02
N TYR A 157 16.41 -7.61 -4.34
CA TYR A 157 16.58 -7.64 -2.89
C TYR A 157 18.05 -7.80 -2.52
N GLU A 158 18.44 -7.24 -1.38
CA GLU A 158 19.75 -7.42 -0.77
C GLU A 158 19.56 -7.64 0.73
N SER A 159 20.08 -8.74 1.25
CA SER A 159 19.93 -9.12 2.67
C SER A 159 18.48 -9.11 3.14
N GLY A 160 17.55 -9.61 2.31
CA GLY A 160 16.12 -9.69 2.61
C GLY A 160 15.36 -8.35 2.56
N LYS A 161 16.03 -7.25 2.18
CA LYS A 161 15.41 -5.93 2.02
C LYS A 161 15.30 -5.57 0.54
N LEU A 162 14.22 -4.89 0.18
CA LEU A 162 14.03 -4.37 -1.17
C LEU A 162 15.13 -3.36 -1.50
N LYS A 163 15.89 -3.60 -2.56
CA LYS A 163 17.01 -2.77 -2.98
C LYS A 163 16.67 -1.91 -4.18
N LYS A 164 15.93 -2.48 -5.13
CA LYS A 164 15.59 -1.78 -6.36
C LYS A 164 14.29 -2.29 -6.94
N ILE A 165 13.53 -1.37 -7.54
CA ILE A 165 12.37 -1.66 -8.36
C ILE A 165 12.60 -1.03 -9.73
N THR A 166 12.34 -1.79 -10.79
CA THR A 166 12.38 -1.28 -12.16
C THR A 166 11.03 -1.54 -12.80
N TYR A 167 10.28 -0.50 -13.10
CA TYR A 167 9.10 -0.55 -13.95
C TYR A 167 9.51 -0.27 -15.39
N SER A 168 8.98 -1.05 -16.32
CA SER A 168 9.04 -0.78 -17.76
C SER A 168 7.68 -1.03 -18.39
N GLY A 169 7.20 -0.07 -19.18
CA GLY A 169 5.93 -0.18 -19.87
C GLY A 169 5.90 0.71 -21.09
N THR A 170 4.92 0.52 -21.97
CA THR A 170 4.76 1.34 -23.16
C THR A 170 4.30 2.75 -22.79
N LEU A 171 4.84 3.77 -23.44
CA LEU A 171 4.39 5.14 -23.24
C LEU A 171 3.01 5.33 -23.87
N ARG A 172 2.07 5.86 -23.07
CA ARG A 172 0.68 6.05 -23.50
C ARG A 172 0.60 6.91 -24.76
N GLY A 173 -0.04 6.39 -25.81
CA GLY A 173 -0.23 7.09 -27.09
C GLY A 173 0.95 7.02 -28.05
N VAL A 174 2.06 6.37 -27.68
CA VAL A 174 3.26 6.22 -28.53
C VAL A 174 3.74 4.78 -28.48
N PRO A 175 3.19 3.87 -29.31
CA PRO A 175 3.34 2.42 -29.20
C PRO A 175 4.79 1.87 -29.23
N LEU A 176 5.72 2.63 -29.79
CA LEU A 176 7.12 2.22 -29.92
C LEU A 176 8.04 2.83 -28.86
N GLN A 177 7.50 3.68 -27.98
CA GLN A 177 8.28 4.29 -26.89
C GLN A 177 7.96 3.57 -25.57
N LYS A 178 8.98 3.41 -24.74
CA LYS A 178 8.85 2.84 -23.39
C LYS A 178 9.09 3.90 -22.34
N ARG A 179 8.33 3.82 -21.25
CA ARG A 179 8.58 4.54 -20.02
C ARG A 179 9.24 3.60 -19.03
N TYR A 180 10.26 4.12 -18.35
CA TYR A 180 10.93 3.46 -17.25
C TYR A 180 10.80 4.29 -15.97
N GLU A 181 10.62 3.60 -14.85
CA GLU A 181 10.74 4.16 -13.52
C GLU A 181 11.65 3.23 -12.71
N ILE A 182 12.72 3.77 -12.16
CA ILE A 182 13.68 3.03 -11.34
C ILE A 182 13.67 3.65 -9.95
N LYS A 183 13.34 2.84 -8.94
CA LYS A 183 13.45 3.19 -7.51
C LYS A 183 14.61 2.42 -6.90
N THR A 184 15.50 3.10 -6.20
CA THR A 184 16.57 2.48 -5.41
C THR A 184 16.41 2.82 -3.95
N PHE A 185 16.59 1.83 -3.08
CA PHE A 185 16.38 1.92 -1.65
C PHE A 185 17.70 1.81 -0.90
N ASN A 186 17.95 2.76 0.00
CA ASN A 186 19.08 2.74 0.93
C ASN A 186 18.56 2.81 2.36
N TYR A 187 18.98 1.86 3.18
CA TYR A 187 18.53 1.72 4.57
C TYR A 187 19.65 2.06 5.53
N THR A 188 19.33 2.87 6.53
CA THR A 188 20.14 3.06 7.74
C THR A 188 19.33 2.63 8.96
N ASN A 189 19.90 2.76 10.16
CA ASN A 189 19.17 2.46 11.40
C ASN A 189 17.93 3.35 11.58
N ASN A 190 17.99 4.60 11.10
CA ASN A 190 16.99 5.63 11.38
C ASN A 190 16.37 6.23 10.11
N SER A 191 16.69 5.72 8.93
CA SER A 191 16.11 6.25 7.70
C SER A 191 16.03 5.24 6.57
N ILE A 192 15.09 5.51 5.66
CA ILE A 192 15.00 4.87 4.35
C ILE A 192 15.07 5.99 3.31
N THR A 193 16.04 5.90 2.40
CA THR A 193 16.14 6.82 1.27
C THR A 193 15.73 6.10 0.00
N VAL A 194 14.76 6.67 -0.72
CA VAL A 194 14.30 6.18 -2.02
C VAL A 194 14.67 7.20 -3.09
N ASN A 195 15.56 6.81 -4.00
CA ASN A 195 15.86 7.62 -5.18
C ASN A 195 15.04 7.09 -6.35
N ILE A 196 14.37 7.98 -7.05
CA ILE A 196 13.53 7.68 -8.20
C ILE A 196 14.13 8.33 -9.43
N LYS A 197 14.28 7.56 -10.50
CA LYS A 197 14.64 8.04 -11.83
C LYS A 197 13.59 7.59 -12.82
N GLU A 198 13.00 8.52 -13.53
CA GLU A 198 12.05 8.27 -14.62
C GLU A 198 12.66 8.73 -15.93
N TYR A 199 12.39 8.01 -17.02
CA TYR A 199 12.76 8.41 -18.36
C TYR A 199 11.95 7.65 -19.40
N ASN A 200 11.89 8.23 -20.61
CA ASN A 200 11.34 7.57 -21.79
C ASN A 200 12.48 7.16 -22.73
N THR A 201 12.21 6.17 -23.56
CA THR A 201 13.08 5.78 -24.66
C THR A 201 12.34 5.96 -25.98
N ASN A 202 13.09 6.23 -27.05
CA ASN A 202 12.56 6.19 -28.41
C ASN A 202 12.33 4.75 -28.90
N ALA A 203 11.91 4.59 -30.15
CA ALA A 203 11.66 3.29 -30.80
C ALA A 203 12.92 2.39 -30.91
N GLN A 204 14.13 2.98 -30.83
CA GLN A 204 15.41 2.28 -30.84
C GLN A 204 15.94 2.01 -29.43
N GLU A 205 15.10 2.17 -28.39
CA GLU A 205 15.43 2.02 -26.97
C GLU A 205 16.52 2.98 -26.45
N VAL A 206 16.75 4.09 -27.14
CA VAL A 206 17.68 5.16 -26.70
C VAL A 206 16.93 6.10 -25.76
N ILE A 207 17.57 6.45 -24.63
CA ILE A 207 17.00 7.38 -23.65
C ILE A 207 16.80 8.76 -24.27
N GLU A 208 15.62 9.33 -24.08
CA GLU A 208 15.31 10.70 -24.45
C GLU A 208 15.70 11.65 -23.28
N ASP A 209 16.81 12.33 -23.35
CA ASP A 209 17.37 13.16 -22.27
C ASP A 209 16.37 14.19 -21.74
N SER A 210 15.53 14.77 -22.58
CA SER A 210 14.48 15.71 -22.18
C SER A 210 13.40 15.09 -21.29
N SER A 211 13.28 13.76 -21.30
CA SER A 211 12.30 13.02 -20.48
C SER A 211 12.85 12.60 -19.11
N VAL A 212 14.14 12.76 -18.86
CA VAL A 212 14.76 12.32 -17.61
C VAL A 212 14.31 13.20 -16.45
N SER A 213 13.67 12.59 -15.46
CA SER A 213 13.39 13.23 -14.18
C SER A 213 13.95 12.42 -13.02
N THR A 214 14.31 13.11 -11.94
CA THR A 214 14.80 12.49 -10.72
C THR A 214 14.14 13.10 -9.51
N SER A 215 13.87 12.25 -8.50
CA SER A 215 13.44 12.70 -7.19
C SER A 215 14.04 11.84 -6.10
N THR A 216 14.08 12.38 -4.89
CA THR A 216 14.55 11.66 -3.71
C THR A 216 13.53 11.80 -2.61
N THR A 217 13.17 10.69 -1.97
CA THR A 217 12.32 10.66 -0.78
C THR A 217 13.12 10.09 0.38
N ILE A 218 13.15 10.80 1.51
CA ILE A 218 13.80 10.35 2.75
C ILE A 218 12.74 10.18 3.82
N TYR A 219 12.62 8.97 4.34
CA TYR A 219 11.78 8.64 5.50
C TYR A 219 12.67 8.59 6.74
N THR A 220 12.41 9.44 7.71
CA THR A 220 13.08 9.40 9.03
C THR A 220 12.24 8.57 9.98
N LEU A 221 12.88 7.61 10.66
CA LEU A 221 12.24 6.62 11.51
C LEU A 221 12.49 6.88 12.99
N SER A 222 11.47 6.68 13.80
CA SER A 222 11.56 6.63 15.26
C SER A 222 10.55 5.62 15.82
N ASN A 223 10.98 4.75 16.70
CA ASN A 223 10.15 3.72 17.36
C ASN A 223 9.33 2.85 16.38
N GLY A 224 9.88 2.59 15.19
CA GLY A 224 9.22 1.80 14.14
C GLY A 224 8.13 2.53 13.37
N ASN A 225 8.09 3.87 13.43
CA ASN A 225 7.19 4.71 12.67
C ASN A 225 7.98 5.76 11.88
N VAL A 226 7.44 6.18 10.74
CA VAL A 226 7.95 7.32 9.99
C VAL A 226 7.52 8.60 10.68
N VAL A 227 8.45 9.35 11.24
CA VAL A 227 8.14 10.63 11.91
C VAL A 227 8.31 11.84 10.98
N LYS A 228 9.04 11.68 9.88
CA LYS A 228 9.24 12.71 8.86
C LYS A 228 9.46 12.07 7.49
N LYS A 229 8.91 12.70 6.45
CA LYS A 229 9.14 12.38 5.03
C LYS A 229 9.56 13.66 4.32
N GLU A 230 10.65 13.59 3.57
CA GLU A 230 11.16 14.70 2.76
C GLU A 230 11.25 14.24 1.30
N GLU A 231 10.48 14.87 0.43
CA GLU A 231 10.51 14.63 -1.01
C GLU A 231 11.17 15.82 -1.69
N THR A 232 12.22 15.57 -2.44
CA THR A 232 12.95 16.58 -3.21
C THR A 232 12.83 16.27 -4.69
N ARG A 233 12.42 17.25 -5.47
CA ARG A 233 12.33 17.23 -6.94
C ARG A 233 13.11 18.42 -7.50
N LYS A 234 13.26 18.46 -8.81
CA LYS A 234 13.95 19.55 -9.50
C LYS A 234 13.37 20.93 -9.18
N ASP A 235 12.06 21.01 -9.08
CA ASP A 235 11.25 22.23 -8.97
C ASP A 235 10.70 22.48 -7.56
N GLY A 236 11.04 21.64 -6.58
CA GLY A 236 10.52 21.86 -5.25
C GLY A 236 10.85 20.78 -4.22
N LYS A 237 10.40 21.06 -3.01
CA LYS A 237 10.56 20.19 -1.86
C LYS A 237 9.24 20.09 -1.08
N THR A 238 8.87 18.88 -0.67
CA THR A 238 7.77 18.65 0.25
C THR A 238 8.30 18.00 1.53
N VAL A 239 7.94 18.56 2.67
CA VAL A 239 8.25 18.01 3.99
C VAL A 239 6.94 17.65 4.67
N THR A 240 6.82 16.40 5.09
CA THR A 240 5.68 15.92 5.89
C THR A 240 6.19 15.45 7.25
N THR A 241 5.60 15.92 8.33
CA THR A 241 5.84 15.43 9.69
C THR A 241 4.62 14.68 10.20
N PHE A 242 4.84 13.61 10.96
CA PHE A 242 3.79 12.71 11.42
C PHE A 242 3.78 12.57 12.93
N LYS A 243 2.57 12.39 13.49
CA LYS A 243 2.35 11.90 14.86
C LYS A 243 1.55 10.60 14.78
N HIS A 244 1.79 9.73 15.74
CA HIS A 244 1.19 8.40 15.79
C HIS A 244 0.55 8.16 17.15
N ASP A 245 -0.40 7.20 17.18
CA ASP A 245 -0.90 6.59 18.41
C ASP A 245 -0.04 5.38 18.80
N ASN A 246 -0.59 4.53 19.69
CA ASN A 246 0.01 3.26 20.08
C ASN A 246 -0.84 2.06 19.66
N ALA A 247 -1.87 2.28 18.84
CA ALA A 247 -2.78 1.22 18.42
C ALA A 247 -2.26 0.49 17.18
N LYS A 248 -2.86 -0.66 16.88
CA LYS A 248 -2.51 -1.46 15.71
C LYS A 248 -2.99 -0.80 14.43
N THR A 249 -2.19 -0.87 13.37
CA THR A 249 -2.60 -0.38 12.05
C THR A 249 -3.43 -1.42 11.30
N VAL A 250 -4.41 -0.95 10.51
CA VAL A 250 -5.17 -1.79 9.59
C VAL A 250 -4.34 -2.31 8.42
N TRP A 251 -3.25 -1.63 8.12
CA TRP A 251 -2.43 -1.94 6.94
C TRP A 251 -1.86 -3.37 6.96
N SER A 252 -1.44 -3.86 8.10
CA SER A 252 -0.96 -5.24 8.26
C SER A 252 -2.04 -6.32 8.04
N LEU A 253 -3.31 -5.93 7.92
CA LEU A 253 -4.45 -6.84 7.77
C LEU A 253 -4.95 -6.99 6.33
N ARG A 254 -4.23 -6.43 5.36
CA ARG A 254 -4.58 -6.45 3.94
C ARG A 254 -3.61 -7.32 3.13
N PRO A 255 -3.61 -8.65 3.29
CA PRO A 255 -2.61 -9.54 2.68
C PRO A 255 -2.74 -9.66 1.15
N PHE A 256 -3.82 -9.13 0.57
CA PHE A 256 -4.14 -9.31 -0.85
C PHE A 256 -3.57 -8.22 -1.77
N ILE A 257 -2.85 -7.27 -1.20
CA ILE A 257 -2.30 -6.19 -1.99
C ILE A 257 -0.77 -6.28 -1.92
N ILE A 258 -0.15 -6.93 -2.91
CA ILE A 258 1.30 -7.01 -3.06
C ILE A 258 1.72 -5.99 -4.12
N GLN A 259 2.07 -4.78 -3.70
CA GLN A 259 2.49 -3.70 -4.61
C GLN A 259 3.68 -2.91 -4.02
N PRO A 260 4.88 -3.53 -3.86
CA PRO A 260 6.05 -2.84 -3.34
C PRO A 260 6.45 -1.60 -4.14
N GLU A 261 5.98 -1.50 -5.38
CA GLU A 261 6.20 -0.33 -6.24
C GLU A 261 5.54 0.95 -5.74
N TYR A 262 4.54 0.83 -4.86
CA TYR A 262 3.86 1.98 -4.23
C TYR A 262 4.34 2.23 -2.80
N PHE A 263 5.58 1.83 -2.49
CA PHE A 263 6.18 2.01 -1.17
C PHE A 263 5.96 3.41 -0.60
N ASP A 264 5.41 3.47 0.61
CA ASP A 264 5.19 4.72 1.35
C ASP A 264 5.36 4.56 2.88
N GLU A 265 4.98 5.58 3.64
CA GLU A 265 5.08 5.59 5.10
C GLU A 265 4.27 4.47 5.77
N ASN A 266 3.15 4.04 5.17
CA ASN A 266 2.31 3.00 5.76
C ASN A 266 2.96 1.62 5.70
N ASP A 267 3.87 1.38 4.75
CA ASP A 267 4.63 0.13 4.65
C ASP A 267 5.59 -0.07 5.83
N VAL A 268 5.87 0.99 6.56
CA VAL A 268 6.85 1.01 7.66
C VAL A 268 6.18 1.20 9.02
N ASN A 269 5.07 1.95 9.08
CA ASN A 269 4.44 2.35 10.33
C ASN A 269 3.86 1.16 11.10
N LYS A 270 4.26 1.03 12.36
CA LYS A 270 3.67 0.08 13.33
C LYS A 270 2.33 0.55 13.89
N ASN A 271 2.12 1.87 13.92
CA ASN A 271 1.01 2.52 14.57
C ASN A 271 0.28 3.45 13.60
N ASN A 272 -0.93 3.84 13.93
CA ASN A 272 -1.73 4.71 13.08
C ASN A 272 -1.25 6.16 13.14
N ILE A 273 -1.28 6.86 12.01
CA ILE A 273 -0.99 8.29 11.94
C ILE A 273 -2.17 9.06 12.52
N THR A 274 -1.96 9.84 13.58
CA THR A 274 -3.01 10.69 14.19
C THR A 274 -3.02 12.11 13.64
N SER A 275 -1.88 12.59 13.16
CA SER A 275 -1.80 13.86 12.42
C SER A 275 -0.60 13.89 11.48
N LYS A 276 -0.72 14.69 10.42
CA LYS A 276 0.41 15.07 9.57
C LYS A 276 0.36 16.56 9.23
N GLU A 277 1.52 17.18 9.15
CA GLU A 277 1.69 18.52 8.61
C GLU A 277 2.51 18.40 7.32
N VAL A 278 2.01 18.99 6.24
CA VAL A 278 2.64 18.98 4.93
C VAL A 278 3.03 20.41 4.56
N ILE A 279 4.30 20.64 4.29
CA ILE A 279 4.83 21.90 3.79
C ILE A 279 5.47 21.63 2.43
N SER A 280 4.90 22.23 1.38
CA SER A 280 5.40 22.12 0.01
C SER A 280 5.94 23.47 -0.45
N THR A 281 7.15 23.47 -0.94
CA THR A 281 7.83 24.65 -1.49
C THR A 281 8.16 24.38 -2.96
N TYR A 282 7.71 25.24 -3.84
CA TYR A 282 7.94 25.16 -5.29
C TYR A 282 8.66 26.40 -5.75
N SER A 283 9.58 26.22 -6.68
CA SER A 283 10.31 27.34 -7.30
C SER A 283 10.08 27.31 -8.80
N ASP A 284 9.49 28.36 -9.32
CA ASP A 284 9.28 28.57 -10.75
C ASP A 284 9.75 29.99 -11.14
N ASN A 285 10.57 30.09 -12.18
CA ASN A 285 11.07 31.36 -12.73
C ASN A 285 11.68 32.30 -11.67
N GLY A 286 12.32 31.76 -10.63
CA GLY A 286 12.93 32.55 -9.54
C GLY A 286 11.96 33.00 -8.45
N GLN A 287 10.69 32.67 -8.57
CA GLN A 287 9.68 32.87 -7.53
C GLN A 287 9.53 31.58 -6.73
N THR A 288 9.39 31.70 -5.41
CA THR A 288 9.19 30.57 -4.50
C THR A 288 7.87 30.70 -3.80
N ASP A 289 7.02 29.71 -3.96
CA ASP A 289 5.72 29.60 -3.27
C ASP A 289 5.78 28.50 -2.23
N THR A 290 5.17 28.73 -1.08
CA THR A 290 5.08 27.76 0.02
C THR A 290 3.63 27.55 0.40
N TYR A 291 3.23 26.27 0.42
CA TYR A 291 1.89 25.83 0.80
C TYR A 291 1.97 24.97 2.05
N LYS A 292 1.06 25.20 2.99
CA LYS A 292 0.95 24.39 4.19
C LYS A 292 -0.45 23.76 4.28
N SER A 293 -0.49 22.47 4.60
CA SER A 293 -1.71 21.76 4.93
C SER A 293 -1.52 20.93 6.19
N THR A 294 -2.54 20.87 7.01
CA THR A 294 -2.57 20.04 8.21
C THR A 294 -3.66 18.98 8.07
N TYR A 295 -3.35 17.79 8.52
CA TYR A 295 -4.30 16.69 8.56
C TYR A 295 -4.40 16.15 9.96
N ARG A 296 -5.59 15.78 10.38
CA ARG A 296 -5.90 15.16 11.65
C ARG A 296 -6.78 13.95 11.39
N TYR A 297 -6.49 12.85 12.12
CA TYR A 297 -7.22 11.60 12.02
C TYR A 297 -7.82 11.24 13.36
N GLU A 298 -9.11 10.95 13.38
CA GLU A 298 -9.83 10.47 14.56
C GLU A 298 -10.22 9.01 14.34
N TYR A 299 -9.92 8.17 15.31
CA TYR A 299 -10.10 6.73 15.24
C TYR A 299 -11.14 6.24 16.22
N GLU A 300 -12.01 5.36 15.77
CA GLU A 300 -12.77 4.44 16.62
C GLU A 300 -12.17 3.04 16.43
N TYR A 301 -11.98 2.30 17.52
CA TYR A 301 -11.31 1.01 17.51
C TYR A 301 -12.26 -0.13 17.85
N THR A 302 -11.95 -1.34 17.36
CA THR A 302 -12.54 -2.58 17.85
C THR A 302 -12.01 -2.89 19.25
N PRO A 303 -12.66 -3.80 20.02
CA PRO A 303 -12.13 -4.24 21.31
C PRO A 303 -10.71 -4.81 21.24
N GLU A 304 -10.32 -5.37 20.09
CA GLU A 304 -8.98 -5.95 19.82
C GLU A 304 -7.93 -4.88 19.45
N GLY A 305 -8.34 -3.60 19.33
CA GLY A 305 -7.47 -2.46 19.07
C GLY A 305 -7.16 -2.20 17.61
N TYR A 306 -8.00 -2.67 16.68
CA TYR A 306 -7.89 -2.34 15.25
C TYR A 306 -8.83 -1.19 14.88
N PRO A 307 -8.46 -0.29 13.95
CA PRO A 307 -9.34 0.79 13.49
C PRO A 307 -10.66 0.25 12.92
N LYS A 308 -11.78 0.72 13.45
CA LYS A 308 -13.13 0.45 12.92
C LYS A 308 -13.60 1.59 12.03
N THR A 309 -13.35 2.82 12.49
CA THR A 309 -13.69 4.05 11.76
C THR A 309 -12.51 5.00 11.83
N ILE A 310 -12.21 5.66 10.72
CA ILE A 310 -11.20 6.72 10.64
C ILE A 310 -11.86 7.94 10.01
N LYS A 311 -11.89 9.08 10.73
CA LYS A 311 -12.30 10.38 10.17
C LYS A 311 -11.05 11.16 9.80
N GLU A 312 -10.98 11.63 8.56
CA GLU A 312 -9.88 12.43 8.04
C GLU A 312 -10.32 13.89 7.91
N PHE A 313 -9.56 14.79 8.53
CA PHE A 313 -9.75 16.22 8.46
C PHE A 313 -8.54 16.87 7.79
N ARG A 314 -8.78 17.83 6.90
CA ARG A 314 -7.75 18.68 6.32
C ARG A 314 -8.06 20.13 6.66
N ASN A 315 -7.10 20.83 7.28
CA ASN A 315 -7.28 22.19 7.75
C ASN A 315 -8.61 22.34 8.53
N ASP A 316 -8.88 21.38 9.44
CA ASP A 316 -10.08 21.26 10.29
C ASP A 316 -11.41 20.97 9.54
N THR A 317 -11.39 20.80 8.22
CA THR A 317 -12.55 20.40 7.44
C THR A 317 -12.56 18.87 7.26
N LEU A 318 -13.70 18.23 7.56
CA LEU A 318 -13.88 16.79 7.32
C LEU A 318 -13.82 16.51 5.80
N GLU A 319 -12.81 15.77 5.35
CA GLU A 319 -12.66 15.36 3.95
C GLU A 319 -13.23 13.98 3.68
N GLY A 320 -13.11 13.06 4.65
CA GLY A 320 -13.56 11.71 4.44
C GLY A 320 -13.66 10.87 5.70
N ILE A 321 -14.28 9.72 5.53
CA ILE A 321 -14.41 8.68 6.56
C ILE A 321 -14.03 7.35 5.92
N LYS A 322 -13.24 6.55 6.65
CA LYS A 322 -12.98 5.15 6.30
C LYS A 322 -13.63 4.25 7.35
N GLU A 323 -14.29 3.21 6.89
CA GLU A 323 -14.94 2.22 7.75
C GLU A 323 -14.44 0.83 7.40
N TYR A 324 -14.23 -0.01 8.41
CA TYR A 324 -13.72 -1.38 8.27
C TYR A 324 -14.63 -2.36 8.99
N GLU A 325 -14.95 -3.46 8.32
CA GLU A 325 -15.60 -4.64 8.90
C GLU A 325 -14.63 -5.83 8.88
N TYR A 326 -14.51 -6.52 10.00
CA TYR A 326 -13.59 -7.64 10.21
C TYR A 326 -14.29 -8.99 10.27
#